data_54ec8767a6594c73ade2cee83eb4cfaf
#
_entry.id   54ec8767a6594c73ade2cee83eb4cfaf
#
_cell.length_a   1.000
_cell.length_b   1.000
_cell.length_c   1.000
_cell.angle_alpha   90.00
_cell.angle_beta   90.00
_cell.angle_gamma   90.00
#
_symmetry.space_group_name_H-M   'P 1'
#
loop_
_entity.id
_entity.type
_entity.pdbx_description
1 polymer ?
#
loop_
_entity_poly.entity_id
_entity_poly.type
_entity_poly.pdbx_seq_one_letter_code
_entity_poly.pdbx_strand_id
1 'polypeptide(L)'
;KSFYVFLTELNSPSQSLLQQYLTNFVLKVDVASVNVVVHTHLGEADLLANAFDDEQRPEILGTLAGADTLLLICKDEAAAESLALEIEDAL
;
A
#
# COMPACT_ATOMS: atom_id res chain seq x y z
N LYS A 1 -7.78 -12.46 -12.24
CA LYS A 1 -8.54 -12.50 -12.51
C LYS A 1 -9.03 -12.62 -12.95
N SER A 2 -8.80 -12.37 -12.64
CA SER A 2 -9.71 -12.38 -13.03
C SER A 2 -10.47 -12.13 -13.57
N PHE A 3 -10.43 -12.00 -13.70
CA PHE A 3 -11.49 -11.77 -14.31
C PHE A 3 -11.87 -11.44 -14.37
N TYR A 4 -11.59 -11.45 -14.43
CA TYR A 4 -12.37 -11.10 -14.84
C TYR A 4 -12.26 -10.71 -15.21
N VAL A 5 -11.72 -10.70 -15.10
CA VAL A 5 -11.96 -10.38 -15.72
C VAL A 5 -12.02 -10.11 -16.24
N PHE A 6 -11.66 -9.96 -16.51
CA PHE A 6 -12.14 -9.71 -17.22
C PHE A 6 -12.30 -9.12 -17.43
N LEU A 7 -12.23 -9.03 -17.50
CA LEU A 7 -12.53 -8.46 -17.76
C LEU A 7 -12.48 -7.94 -17.50
N THR A 8 -12.21 -7.94 -17.35
CA THR A 8 -12.20 -7.56 -17.13
C THR A 8 -11.86 -7.28 -17.18
N GLU A 9 -11.48 -7.17 -17.27
CA GLU A 9 -11.25 -6.92 -17.38
C GLU A 9 -11.10 -6.44 -17.65
N LEU A 10 -10.84 -6.08 -17.88
CA LEU A 10 -10.86 -5.59 -18.08
C LEU A 10 -10.82 -4.78 -18.00
N ASN A 11 -10.66 -4.39 -17.83
CA ASN A 11 -10.69 -3.81 -17.47
C ASN A 11 -10.56 -2.88 -17.24
N SER A 12 -11.09 -2.41 -16.99
CA SER A 12 -10.77 -1.24 -16.68
C SER A 12 -9.58 -1.05 -16.05
N PRO A 13 -8.96 -0.26 -16.37
CA PRO A 13 -7.81 0.03 -15.81
C PRO A 13 -7.84 0.63 -14.64
N SER A 14 -8.78 0.75 -14.33
CA SER A 14 -8.99 1.33 -13.21
C SER A 14 -8.06 1.14 -12.19
N GLN A 15 -8.45 1.18 -11.04
CA GLN A 15 -7.61 1.13 -9.89
C GLN A 15 -7.38 -0.31 -9.48
N SER A 16 -6.14 -0.63 -9.12
CA SER A 16 -5.82 -1.91 -8.53
C SER A 16 -6.48 -2.00 -7.15
N LEU A 17 -6.48 -3.18 -6.57
CA LEU A 17 -6.98 -3.36 -5.22
C LEU A 17 -6.19 -2.51 -4.23
N LEU A 18 -4.87 -2.46 -4.38
CA LEU A 18 -4.03 -1.63 -3.53
C LEU A 18 -4.43 -0.17 -3.61
N GLN A 19 -4.68 0.34 -4.83
CA GLN A 19 -5.08 1.73 -5.00
C GLN A 19 -6.39 2.03 -4.27
N GLN A 20 -7.35 1.13 -4.37
CA GLN A 20 -8.63 1.27 -3.69
C GLN A 20 -8.46 1.28 -2.18
N TYR A 21 -7.61 0.39 -1.65
CA TYR A 21 -7.36 0.32 -0.21
C TYR A 21 -6.64 1.57 0.28
N LEU A 22 -5.69 2.10 -0.49
CA LEU A 22 -5.01 3.33 -0.12
C LEU A 22 -6.00 4.48 0.01
N THR A 23 -6.87 4.64 -0.96
CA THR A 23 -7.85 5.71 -0.96
C THR A 23 -8.83 5.58 0.22
N ASN A 24 -9.26 4.36 0.52
CA ASN A 24 -10.32 4.14 1.50
C ASN A 24 -9.84 3.97 2.92
N PHE A 25 -8.64 3.44 3.13
CA PHE A 25 -8.20 3.02 4.47
C PHE A 25 -7.18 3.96 5.10
N VAL A 26 -6.36 4.64 4.30
CA VAL A 26 -5.23 5.39 4.85
C VAL A 26 -5.69 6.75 5.38
N LEU A 27 -5.30 7.04 6.61
CA LEU A 27 -5.58 8.33 7.24
C LEU A 27 -4.41 9.29 7.06
N LYS A 28 -3.18 8.80 7.19
CA LYS A 28 -1.99 9.60 6.93
C LYS A 28 -0.78 8.69 6.75
N VAL A 29 0.30 9.25 6.23
CA VAL A 29 1.54 8.52 6.02
C VAL A 29 2.71 9.38 6.51
N ASP A 30 3.67 8.75 7.17
CA ASP A 30 4.90 9.39 7.65
C ASP A 30 6.10 8.59 7.18
N VAL A 31 7.25 9.25 7.05
CA VAL A 31 8.50 8.59 6.68
C VAL A 31 9.49 8.77 7.82
N ALA A 32 10.17 7.68 8.17
CA ALA A 32 11.25 7.72 9.16
C ALA A 32 12.41 6.88 8.60
N SER A 33 13.38 7.54 8.01
CA SER A 33 14.53 6.89 7.38
C SER A 33 14.08 5.95 6.26
N VAL A 34 14.25 4.63 6.41
CA VAL A 34 13.84 3.66 5.40
C VAL A 34 12.44 3.14 5.67
N ASN A 35 11.77 3.63 6.70
CA ASN A 35 10.46 3.15 7.10
C ASN A 35 9.37 4.09 6.63
N VAL A 36 8.28 3.52 6.12
CA VAL A 36 7.07 4.28 5.80
C VAL A 36 6.00 3.81 6.78
N VAL A 37 5.48 4.74 7.57
CA VAL A 37 4.47 4.43 8.58
C VAL A 37 3.13 4.90 8.07
N VAL A 38 2.22 3.96 7.84
CA VAL A 38 0.91 4.24 7.29
C VAL A 38 -0.12 4.06 8.39
N HIS A 39 -0.91 5.09 8.64
CA HIS A 39 -1.95 5.04 9.65
C HIS A 39 -3.30 4.80 8.99
N THR A 40 -4.03 3.81 9.50
CA THR A 40 -5.32 3.42 8.92
C THR A 40 -6.41 3.49 9.99
N HIS A 41 -7.64 3.18 9.60
CA HIS A 41 -8.67 2.94 10.58
C HIS A 41 -8.41 1.60 11.25
N LEU A 42 -9.01 1.40 12.43
CA LEU A 42 -8.79 0.19 13.21
C LEU A 42 -9.19 -1.06 12.40
N GLY A 43 -8.31 -2.03 12.37
CA GLY A 43 -8.59 -3.31 11.72
C GLY A 43 -8.28 -3.35 10.23
N GLU A 44 -7.81 -2.25 9.63
CA GLU A 44 -7.58 -2.20 8.18
C GLU A 44 -6.13 -2.33 7.77
N ALA A 45 -5.20 -2.18 8.71
CA ALA A 45 -3.78 -2.23 8.37
C ALA A 45 -3.37 -3.59 7.77
N ASP A 46 -3.96 -4.67 8.26
CA ASP A 46 -3.65 -6.02 7.81
C ASP A 46 -4.07 -6.24 6.36
N LEU A 47 -5.24 -5.74 5.98
CA LEU A 47 -5.71 -5.83 4.60
C LEU A 47 -4.77 -5.08 3.66
N LEU A 48 -4.33 -3.91 4.09
CA LEU A 48 -3.42 -3.11 3.29
C LEU A 48 -2.06 -3.78 3.17
N ALA A 49 -1.57 -4.39 4.25
CA ALA A 49 -0.30 -5.12 4.22
C ALA A 49 -0.36 -6.25 3.19
N ASN A 50 -1.44 -7.01 3.18
CA ASN A 50 -1.60 -8.11 2.24
C ASN A 50 -1.62 -7.61 0.80
N ALA A 51 -2.24 -6.47 0.54
CA ALA A 51 -2.26 -5.90 -0.80
C ALA A 51 -0.86 -5.48 -1.27
N PHE A 52 -0.06 -4.91 -0.37
CA PHE A 52 1.33 -4.57 -0.69
C PHE A 52 2.15 -5.83 -0.94
N ASP A 53 1.97 -6.86 -0.10
CA ASP A 53 2.72 -8.11 -0.26
C ASP A 53 2.41 -8.76 -1.61
N ASP A 54 1.16 -8.70 -2.06
CA ASP A 54 0.75 -9.29 -3.33
C ASP A 54 1.40 -8.61 -4.53
N GLU A 55 1.78 -7.35 -4.41
CA GLU A 55 2.44 -6.65 -5.51
C GLU A 55 3.91 -7.02 -5.66
N GLN A 56 4.49 -7.61 -4.63
CA GLN A 56 5.88 -8.08 -4.69
C GLN A 56 6.86 -7.01 -5.15
N ARG A 57 6.73 -5.81 -4.60
CA ARG A 57 7.59 -4.69 -4.99
C ARG A 57 9.00 -4.89 -4.46
N PRO A 58 10.01 -4.81 -5.32
CA PRO A 58 11.39 -5.05 -4.87
C PRO A 58 11.92 -3.98 -3.91
N GLU A 59 11.36 -2.78 -3.95
CA GLU A 59 11.80 -1.71 -3.04
C GLU A 59 11.29 -1.90 -1.62
N ILE A 60 10.30 -2.76 -1.40
CA ILE A 60 9.76 -3.02 -0.07
C ILE A 60 10.32 -4.34 0.41
N LEU A 61 11.12 -4.30 1.49
CA LEU A 61 11.75 -5.50 2.04
C LEU A 61 10.79 -6.32 2.89
N GLY A 62 9.82 -5.66 3.51
CA GLY A 62 8.84 -6.35 4.33
C GLY A 62 7.77 -5.43 4.84
N THR A 63 6.69 -6.01 5.34
CA THR A 63 5.58 -5.26 5.91
C THR A 63 5.25 -5.82 7.28
N LEU A 64 4.77 -4.96 8.17
CA LEU A 64 4.35 -5.38 9.50
C LEU A 64 3.11 -4.59 9.88
N ALA A 65 2.01 -5.26 10.10
CA ALA A 65 0.74 -4.61 10.38
C ALA A 65 0.34 -4.73 11.83
N GLY A 66 -0.02 -3.61 12.44
CA GLY A 66 -0.67 -3.59 13.74
C GLY A 66 -2.18 -3.44 13.54
N ALA A 67 -2.88 -2.98 14.55
CA ALA A 67 -4.33 -2.82 14.46
C ALA A 67 -4.73 -1.66 13.53
N ASP A 68 -4.01 -0.55 13.62
CA ASP A 68 -4.31 0.67 12.87
C ASP A 68 -3.07 1.30 12.26
N THR A 69 -1.96 0.60 12.23
CA THR A 69 -0.69 1.12 11.72
C THR A 69 0.00 0.03 10.91
N LEU A 70 0.47 0.41 9.72
CA LEU A 70 1.22 -0.48 8.85
C LEU A 70 2.62 0.08 8.71
N LEU A 71 3.63 -0.76 8.93
CA LEU A 71 5.02 -0.40 8.74
C LEU A 71 5.53 -1.05 7.45
N LEU A 72 6.03 -0.22 6.54
CA LEU A 72 6.64 -0.69 5.30
C LEU A 72 8.13 -0.41 5.40
N ILE A 73 8.94 -1.45 5.32
CA ILE A 73 10.39 -1.33 5.44
C ILE A 73 10.97 -1.36 4.04
N CYS A 74 11.60 -0.27 3.63
CA CYS A 74 12.11 -0.12 2.28
C CYS A 74 13.62 -0.36 2.23
N LYS A 75 14.13 -0.57 1.00
CA LYS A 75 15.54 -0.91 0.83
C LYS A 75 16.47 0.28 1.08
N ASP A 76 15.98 1.52 0.91
CA ASP A 76 16.76 2.72 1.17
C ASP A 76 15.82 3.91 1.39
N GLU A 77 16.40 5.06 1.73
CA GLU A 77 15.61 6.25 2.03
C GLU A 77 14.90 6.81 0.82
N ALA A 78 15.53 6.74 -0.35
CA ALA A 78 14.91 7.23 -1.57
C ALA A 78 13.65 6.42 -1.89
N ALA A 79 13.72 5.10 -1.71
CA ALA A 79 12.57 4.24 -1.93
C ALA A 79 11.44 4.56 -0.94
N ALA A 80 11.79 4.83 0.32
CA ALA A 80 10.80 5.17 1.33
C ALA A 80 10.09 6.48 1.00
N GLU A 81 10.85 7.50 0.59
CA GLU A 81 10.27 8.79 0.24
C GLU A 81 9.37 8.69 -0.99
N SER A 82 9.82 7.94 -1.99
CA SER A 82 9.04 7.74 -3.21
C SER A 82 7.73 7.01 -2.92
N LEU A 83 7.79 5.99 -2.08
CA LEU A 83 6.61 5.22 -1.71
C LEU A 83 5.62 6.08 -0.93
N ALA A 84 6.13 6.90 0.00
CA ALA A 84 5.26 7.78 0.76
C ALA A 84 4.54 8.78 -0.13
N LEU A 85 5.23 9.33 -1.14
CA LEU A 85 4.59 10.24 -2.09
C LEU A 85 3.51 9.52 -2.90
N GLU A 86 3.78 8.29 -3.31
CA GLU A 86 2.80 7.50 -4.04
C GLU A 86 1.54 7.28 -3.20
N ILE A 87 1.71 6.99 -1.92
CA ILE A 87 0.58 6.77 -1.01
C ILE A 87 -0.18 8.08 -0.82
N GLU A 88 0.53 9.19 -0.61
CA GLU A 88 -0.12 10.48 -0.42
C GLU A 88 -0.92 10.89 -1.64
N ASP A 89 -0.42 10.59 -2.84
CA ASP A 89 -1.13 10.94 -4.06
C ASP A 89 -2.43 10.15 -4.22
N ALA A 90 -2.57 9.03 -3.53
CA ALA A 90 -3.77 8.21 -3.59
C ALA A 90 -4.84 8.63 -2.57
N LEU A 91 -4.52 9.54 -1.66
CA LEU A 91 -5.44 9.92 -0.58
C LEU A 91 -6.53 10.90 -1.01
#